data_c361c38116b8a93d895eb99f195ff9a1
#
_entry.id   c361c38116b8a93d895eb99f195ff9a1
#
_cell.length_a   1.000
_cell.length_b   1.000
_cell.length_c   1.000
_cell.angle_alpha   90.00
_cell.angle_beta   90.00
_cell.angle_gamma   90.00
#
_symmetry.space_group_name_H-M   'P 1'
#
loop_
_entity.id
_entity.type
_entity.pdbx_description
1 polymer ?
#
loop_
_entity_poly.entity_id
_entity_poly.type
_entity_poly.pdbx_seq_one_letter_code
_entity_poly.pdbx_strand_id
1 'polypeptide(L)'
;IMLISIHDHTLKRVGFLSNDDSETPDFKDDNFHRYLAQGTSTFDFTVNKIKNGVVQDYVQLLNERAYFSFQYEGEDFLFDSVIVEEDDDKITFNCLTLNLEMRNEEVKALKNTASHNIQWYFDQLGLINFAKISLGINQVENYTRIINYDSEDTKLARLISVIQNFDAEFEFVTKLKRDGTLDNITLNIYKKNDGGDVQGVGQNRNDVLLSFGENVTGVNRKVEKSQIFNSLYVTGKDGLSWKNSSWSVTNSEGQEEFYKRAGESYAKAPLSAQMFPSQLQSSTGDIFTNKNESTEYATVNAMWGYALSQLKQYAYPLITYEVTATSDLTVSSTGDGMPLHIGDTVRIQDKNFIDSDGNVGLFLSARVSELEISFTNPTSNKITFSNYIKLKSEVSDDLTARMQEIINANTPYHPDITSTNGLQFKNGTGTTTLGAHIYFGSDEKETPADSYSWTKDGTIVANAQTIIVDASGVTDKAVYSFK
;
A
#
# COMPACT_ATOMS: atom_id res chain seq x y z
N ILE A 1 -25.37 -14.13 -0.09
CA ILE A 1 -26.14 -12.97 -0.60
C ILE A 1 -25.39 -11.71 -0.17
N MET A 2 -24.88 -10.98 -1.14
CA MET A 2 -24.14 -9.72 -0.87
C MET A 2 -25.01 -8.54 -1.30
N LEU A 3 -25.26 -7.63 -0.35
CA LEU A 3 -25.95 -6.38 -0.58
C LEU A 3 -24.95 -5.23 -0.51
N ILE A 4 -24.83 -4.47 -1.59
CA ILE A 4 -23.96 -3.31 -1.67
C ILE A 4 -24.84 -2.06 -1.61
N SER A 5 -24.59 -1.19 -0.64
CA SER A 5 -25.25 0.10 -0.56
C SER A 5 -24.54 1.12 -1.46
N ILE A 6 -25.34 1.92 -2.18
CA ILE A 6 -24.86 3.07 -2.95
C ILE A 6 -25.10 4.32 -2.09
N HIS A 7 -24.06 5.13 -1.92
CA HIS A 7 -24.12 6.40 -1.18
C HIS A 7 -23.84 7.57 -2.10
N ASP A 8 -24.46 8.70 -1.85
CA ASP A 8 -24.13 9.96 -2.49
C ASP A 8 -22.86 10.60 -1.88
N HIS A 9 -22.48 11.77 -2.37
CA HIS A 9 -21.29 12.50 -1.90
C HIS A 9 -21.36 12.97 -0.43
N THR A 10 -22.53 12.87 0.21
CA THR A 10 -22.72 13.15 1.66
C THR A 10 -22.70 11.88 2.49
N LEU A 11 -22.39 10.74 1.86
CA LEU A 11 -22.46 9.38 2.42
C LEU A 11 -23.88 8.92 2.77
N LYS A 12 -24.90 9.64 2.35
CA LYS A 12 -26.29 9.21 2.51
C LYS A 12 -26.58 8.06 1.56
N ARG A 13 -27.17 6.99 2.09
CA ARG A 13 -27.61 5.84 1.27
C ARG A 13 -28.72 6.26 0.32
N VAL A 14 -28.54 6.00 -0.97
CA VAL A 14 -29.46 6.38 -2.04
C VAL A 14 -29.94 5.20 -2.86
N GLY A 15 -29.33 4.03 -2.72
CA GLY A 15 -29.71 2.82 -3.47
C GLY A 15 -28.91 1.59 -3.05
N PHE A 16 -29.16 0.49 -3.75
CA PHE A 16 -28.51 -0.79 -3.52
C PHE A 16 -28.16 -1.49 -4.83
N LEU A 17 -27.12 -2.31 -4.76
CA LEU A 17 -26.81 -3.34 -5.77
C LEU A 17 -27.01 -4.72 -5.13
N SER A 18 -27.70 -5.61 -5.82
CA SER A 18 -27.87 -6.99 -5.38
C SER A 18 -28.20 -7.90 -6.55
N ASN A 19 -27.58 -9.06 -6.62
CA ASN A 19 -27.84 -10.06 -7.64
C ASN A 19 -29.00 -11.01 -7.29
N ASP A 20 -29.60 -10.83 -6.12
CA ASP A 20 -30.66 -11.69 -5.59
C ASP A 20 -32.06 -11.08 -5.77
N ASP A 21 -32.13 -9.83 -6.20
CA ASP A 21 -33.36 -9.08 -6.36
C ASP A 21 -33.48 -8.56 -7.79
N SER A 22 -34.55 -8.90 -8.47
CA SER A 22 -34.81 -8.47 -9.85
C SER A 22 -35.07 -6.97 -10.00
N GLU A 23 -35.42 -6.30 -8.92
CA GLU A 23 -35.70 -4.86 -8.90
C GLU A 23 -34.47 -3.98 -8.65
N THR A 24 -33.37 -4.58 -8.18
CA THR A 24 -32.09 -3.89 -7.97
C THR A 24 -31.11 -4.15 -9.10
N PRO A 25 -30.18 -3.23 -9.39
CA PRO A 25 -29.13 -3.49 -10.37
C PRO A 25 -28.18 -4.60 -9.90
N ASP A 26 -27.80 -5.44 -10.86
CA ASP A 26 -26.82 -6.49 -10.67
C ASP A 26 -25.40 -5.95 -10.79
N PHE A 27 -24.46 -6.57 -10.10
CA PHE A 27 -23.04 -6.33 -10.27
C PHE A 27 -22.31 -7.61 -10.66
N LYS A 28 -21.18 -7.47 -11.31
CA LYS A 28 -20.32 -8.56 -11.79
C LYS A 28 -18.86 -8.16 -11.79
N ASP A 29 -17.98 -9.12 -12.09
CA ASP A 29 -16.54 -8.92 -12.18
C ASP A 29 -15.97 -8.26 -10.92
N ASP A 30 -16.52 -8.66 -9.77
CA ASP A 30 -16.21 -8.08 -8.49
C ASP A 30 -14.93 -8.69 -7.88
N ASN A 31 -14.12 -7.85 -7.25
CA ASN A 31 -12.95 -8.26 -6.50
C ASN A 31 -12.81 -7.39 -5.24
N PHE A 32 -13.02 -7.99 -4.09
CA PHE A 32 -12.74 -7.43 -2.80
C PHE A 32 -11.36 -7.92 -2.36
N HIS A 33 -10.36 -7.05 -2.41
CA HIS A 33 -8.96 -7.36 -2.11
C HIS A 33 -8.56 -6.71 -0.79
N ARG A 34 -8.16 -7.53 0.18
CA ARG A 34 -7.72 -7.10 1.51
C ARG A 34 -6.22 -7.26 1.68
N TYR A 35 -5.59 -6.30 2.34
CA TYR A 35 -4.13 -6.23 2.55
C TYR A 35 -3.82 -6.09 4.03
N LEU A 36 -3.03 -7.02 4.58
CA LEU A 36 -2.60 -6.98 5.98
C LEU A 36 -1.67 -5.80 6.25
N ALA A 37 -0.63 -5.64 5.44
CA ALA A 37 0.45 -4.70 5.70
C ALA A 37 -0.01 -3.23 5.74
N GLN A 38 -1.03 -2.89 4.98
CA GLN A 38 -1.57 -1.53 4.88
C GLN A 38 -2.85 -1.32 5.67
N GLY A 39 -3.39 -2.37 6.28
CA GLY A 39 -4.65 -2.33 7.02
C GLY A 39 -5.84 -1.82 6.21
N THR A 40 -5.89 -2.12 4.91
CA THR A 40 -6.80 -1.53 3.95
C THR A 40 -7.35 -2.55 2.97
N SER A 41 -8.29 -2.12 2.12
CA SER A 41 -8.91 -2.94 1.08
C SER A 41 -9.23 -2.13 -0.16
N THR A 42 -9.32 -2.82 -1.30
CA THR A 42 -9.86 -2.30 -2.54
C THR A 42 -11.10 -3.08 -2.93
N PHE A 43 -11.97 -2.48 -3.73
CA PHE A 43 -13.16 -3.14 -4.25
C PHE A 43 -13.43 -2.69 -5.69
N ASP A 44 -13.43 -3.65 -6.60
CA ASP A 44 -13.71 -3.45 -8.01
C ASP A 44 -14.97 -4.18 -8.39
N PHE A 45 -15.76 -3.58 -9.27
CA PHE A 45 -16.94 -4.23 -9.83
C PHE A 45 -17.47 -3.49 -11.05
N THR A 46 -18.35 -4.17 -11.79
CA THR A 46 -19.00 -3.66 -12.99
C THR A 46 -20.51 -3.75 -12.85
N VAL A 47 -21.23 -2.73 -13.29
CA VAL A 47 -22.70 -2.69 -13.37
C VAL A 47 -23.11 -2.47 -14.82
N ASN A 48 -24.07 -3.25 -15.31
CA ASN A 48 -24.67 -3.03 -16.62
C ASN A 48 -25.63 -1.84 -16.58
N LYS A 49 -25.56 -0.97 -17.56
CA LYS A 49 -26.45 0.19 -17.72
C LYS A 49 -27.79 -0.18 -18.35
N ILE A 50 -27.77 -1.20 -19.21
CA ILE A 50 -28.89 -1.60 -20.04
C ILE A 50 -29.46 -2.93 -19.52
N LYS A 51 -30.77 -2.96 -19.31
CA LYS A 51 -31.52 -4.16 -19.00
C LYS A 51 -32.71 -4.23 -19.95
N ASN A 52 -32.86 -5.36 -20.65
CA ASN A 52 -33.91 -5.56 -21.66
C ASN A 52 -33.92 -4.47 -22.77
N GLY A 53 -32.74 -4.02 -23.18
CA GLY A 53 -32.58 -3.00 -24.24
C GLY A 53 -32.88 -1.56 -23.83
N VAL A 54 -33.07 -1.30 -22.53
CA VAL A 54 -33.40 0.02 -21.99
C VAL A 54 -32.36 0.43 -20.95
N VAL A 55 -31.85 1.65 -21.06
CA VAL A 55 -30.99 2.27 -20.05
C VAL A 55 -31.79 2.47 -18.77
N GLN A 56 -31.27 2.01 -17.64
CA GLN A 56 -31.97 2.00 -16.38
C GLN A 56 -31.78 3.33 -15.60
N ASP A 57 -32.79 3.73 -14.85
CA ASP A 57 -32.76 4.97 -14.06
C ASP A 57 -31.70 4.95 -12.96
N TYR A 58 -31.32 3.79 -12.46
CA TYR A 58 -30.28 3.66 -11.41
C TYR A 58 -28.90 4.16 -11.88
N VAL A 59 -28.67 4.30 -13.18
CA VAL A 59 -27.41 4.80 -13.74
C VAL A 59 -27.08 6.20 -13.19
N GLN A 60 -28.08 7.01 -12.90
CA GLN A 60 -27.87 8.34 -12.28
C GLN A 60 -27.20 8.31 -10.92
N LEU A 61 -27.27 7.17 -10.20
CA LEU A 61 -26.63 6.98 -8.89
C LEU A 61 -25.18 6.47 -9.00
N LEU A 62 -24.81 5.96 -10.18
CA LEU A 62 -23.55 5.28 -10.44
C LEU A 62 -22.59 6.23 -11.17
N ASN A 63 -21.92 7.09 -10.43
CA ASN A 63 -21.07 8.15 -10.94
C ASN A 63 -19.84 8.37 -10.03
N GLU A 64 -18.98 9.30 -10.41
CA GLU A 64 -17.74 9.65 -9.71
C GLU A 64 -17.92 10.25 -8.29
N ARG A 65 -19.14 10.56 -7.90
CA ARG A 65 -19.48 11.06 -6.54
C ARG A 65 -20.04 9.97 -5.65
N ALA A 66 -20.19 8.75 -6.17
CA ALA A 66 -20.74 7.63 -5.44
C ALA A 66 -19.70 7.02 -4.50
N TYR A 67 -20.20 6.58 -3.34
CA TYR A 67 -19.49 5.69 -2.42
C TYR A 67 -20.26 4.40 -2.30
N PHE A 68 -19.56 3.32 -1.96
CA PHE A 68 -20.16 2.01 -1.84
C PHE A 68 -19.82 1.39 -0.50
N SER A 69 -20.77 0.69 0.11
CA SER A 69 -20.53 -0.03 1.35
C SER A 69 -21.20 -1.39 1.37
N PHE A 70 -20.62 -2.29 2.13
CA PHE A 70 -21.21 -3.57 2.45
C PHE A 70 -20.73 -4.06 3.82
N GLN A 71 -21.42 -5.05 4.36
CA GLN A 71 -20.95 -5.80 5.52
C GLN A 71 -20.33 -7.11 5.06
N TYR A 72 -19.17 -7.42 5.62
CA TYR A 72 -18.49 -8.68 5.45
C TYR A 72 -17.95 -9.15 6.80
N GLU A 73 -18.32 -10.36 7.20
CA GLU A 73 -17.91 -10.94 8.49
C GLU A 73 -18.23 -10.04 9.71
N GLY A 74 -19.35 -9.35 9.66
CA GLY A 74 -19.80 -8.47 10.74
C GLY A 74 -19.13 -7.10 10.78
N GLU A 75 -18.23 -6.82 9.85
CA GLU A 75 -17.58 -5.51 9.70
C GLU A 75 -18.18 -4.70 8.56
N ASP A 76 -18.24 -3.39 8.75
CA ASP A 76 -18.61 -2.44 7.71
C ASP A 76 -17.40 -2.08 6.86
N PHE A 77 -17.58 -2.08 5.54
CA PHE A 77 -16.59 -1.58 4.58
C PHE A 77 -17.19 -0.45 3.77
N LEU A 78 -16.49 0.67 3.72
CA LEU A 78 -16.89 1.86 2.96
C LEU A 78 -15.79 2.23 1.98
N PHE A 79 -16.19 2.39 0.71
CA PHE A 79 -15.27 2.62 -0.41
C PHE A 79 -15.59 3.92 -1.13
N ASP A 80 -14.55 4.65 -1.47
CA ASP A 80 -14.59 5.75 -2.41
C ASP A 80 -14.37 5.23 -3.84
N SER A 81 -15.20 5.63 -4.77
CA SER A 81 -15.07 5.30 -6.19
C SER A 81 -14.05 6.24 -6.86
N VAL A 82 -12.81 5.80 -6.98
CA VAL A 82 -11.70 6.64 -7.41
C VAL A 82 -11.40 6.56 -8.91
N ILE A 83 -11.76 5.44 -9.56
CA ILE A 83 -11.81 5.34 -11.01
C ILE A 83 -13.21 4.87 -11.41
N VAL A 84 -13.83 5.59 -12.31
CA VAL A 84 -15.11 5.26 -12.92
C VAL A 84 -14.95 5.27 -14.41
N GLU A 85 -15.05 4.10 -15.03
CA GLU A 85 -15.05 3.93 -16.48
C GLU A 85 -16.45 3.60 -16.97
N GLU A 86 -16.95 4.37 -17.91
CA GLU A 86 -18.29 4.20 -18.47
C GLU A 86 -18.23 4.13 -19.99
N ASP A 87 -18.86 3.10 -20.55
CA ASP A 87 -19.14 2.98 -21.96
C ASP A 87 -20.66 2.96 -22.21
N ASP A 88 -21.09 2.60 -23.41
CA ASP A 88 -22.52 2.58 -23.76
C ASP A 88 -23.31 1.54 -22.96
N ASP A 89 -22.66 0.45 -22.53
CA ASP A 89 -23.32 -0.73 -21.98
C ASP A 89 -23.14 -0.89 -20.46
N LYS A 90 -22.02 -0.40 -19.92
CA LYS A 90 -21.61 -0.71 -18.55
C LYS A 90 -20.84 0.44 -17.87
N ILE A 91 -20.77 0.35 -16.53
CA ILE A 91 -19.95 1.20 -15.69
C ILE A 91 -19.05 0.31 -14.85
N THR A 92 -17.76 0.55 -14.88
CA THR A 92 -16.76 -0.16 -14.05
C THR A 92 -16.23 0.77 -12.98
N PHE A 93 -16.23 0.30 -11.74
CA PHE A 93 -15.73 1.03 -10.58
C PHE A 93 -14.47 0.37 -10.03
N ASN A 94 -13.47 1.21 -9.74
CA ASN A 94 -12.33 0.83 -8.93
C ASN A 94 -12.34 1.68 -7.68
N CYS A 95 -12.46 1.02 -6.52
CA CYS A 95 -12.72 1.69 -5.26
C CYS A 95 -11.63 1.39 -4.23
N LEU A 96 -11.35 2.37 -3.37
CA LEU A 96 -10.48 2.23 -2.22
C LEU A 96 -11.26 2.44 -0.93
N THR A 97 -10.90 1.73 0.13
CA THR A 97 -11.45 2.04 1.46
C THR A 97 -11.19 3.49 1.82
N LEU A 98 -12.16 4.12 2.50
CA LEU A 98 -12.15 5.56 2.79
C LEU A 98 -10.91 6.01 3.57
N ASN A 99 -10.35 5.16 4.44
CA ASN A 99 -9.12 5.50 5.17
C ASN A 99 -7.93 5.81 4.24
N LEU A 100 -7.94 5.33 2.98
CA LEU A 100 -6.92 5.67 2.00
C LEU A 100 -7.00 7.12 1.51
N GLU A 101 -8.05 7.87 1.87
CA GLU A 101 -8.10 9.32 1.67
C GLU A 101 -6.95 10.05 2.37
N MET A 102 -6.37 9.46 3.42
CA MET A 102 -5.17 9.98 4.10
C MET A 102 -3.95 10.16 3.18
N ARG A 103 -3.93 9.56 1.98
CA ARG A 103 -2.89 9.79 0.98
C ARG A 103 -2.97 11.19 0.33
N ASN A 104 -4.13 11.84 0.44
CA ASN A 104 -4.40 13.12 -0.23
C ASN A 104 -3.86 14.33 0.54
N GLU A 105 -3.49 14.14 1.79
CA GLU A 105 -3.00 15.21 2.65
C GLU A 105 -1.55 14.93 3.07
N GLU A 106 -0.72 15.98 3.06
CA GLU A 106 0.69 15.91 3.43
C GLU A 106 0.93 16.36 4.86
N VAL A 107 1.95 15.78 5.47
CA VAL A 107 2.49 16.17 6.77
C VAL A 107 3.93 16.64 6.62
N LYS A 108 4.28 17.62 7.43
CA LYS A 108 5.62 18.22 7.43
C LYS A 108 6.66 17.32 8.05
N ALA A 109 7.91 17.67 7.81
CA ALA A 109 9.05 17.13 8.53
C ALA A 109 8.89 17.32 10.05
N LEU A 110 9.45 16.39 10.83
CA LEU A 110 9.46 16.44 12.28
C LEU A 110 10.88 16.26 12.78
N LYS A 111 11.39 17.27 13.50
CA LYS A 111 12.64 17.18 14.25
C LYS A 111 12.34 16.97 15.72
N ASN A 112 12.93 15.94 16.29
CA ASN A 112 12.67 15.52 17.65
C ASN A 112 13.95 14.95 18.30
N THR A 113 14.20 15.32 19.54
CA THR A 113 15.37 14.86 20.29
C THR A 113 15.02 14.04 21.53
N ALA A 114 13.74 13.98 21.86
CA ALA A 114 13.25 13.26 23.04
C ALA A 114 12.49 11.99 22.63
N SER A 115 12.46 11.03 23.54
CA SER A 115 11.70 9.79 23.36
C SER A 115 10.23 10.01 23.71
N HIS A 116 9.34 9.64 22.80
CA HIS A 116 7.88 9.78 22.95
C HIS A 116 7.15 8.49 22.61
N ASN A 117 5.94 8.33 23.16
CA ASN A 117 5.06 7.23 22.78
C ASN A 117 4.39 7.48 21.41
N ILE A 118 3.72 6.46 20.90
CA ILE A 118 3.11 6.52 19.56
C ILE A 118 2.01 7.57 19.47
N GLN A 119 1.21 7.76 20.54
CA GLN A 119 0.15 8.76 20.60
C GLN A 119 0.69 10.17 20.40
N TRP A 120 1.82 10.49 21.02
CA TRP A 120 2.46 11.78 20.85
C TRP A 120 2.79 12.07 19.38
N TYR A 121 3.33 11.07 18.65
CA TYR A 121 3.63 11.22 17.21
C TYR A 121 2.38 11.43 16.39
N PHE A 122 1.30 10.71 16.69
CA PHE A 122 0.03 10.91 16.00
C PHE A 122 -0.51 12.33 16.21
N ASP A 123 -0.42 12.84 17.42
CA ASP A 123 -0.89 14.19 17.75
C ASP A 123 -0.02 15.28 17.12
N GLN A 124 1.31 15.13 17.22
CA GLN A 124 2.26 16.11 16.62
C GLN A 124 2.17 16.19 15.11
N LEU A 125 1.93 15.07 14.45
CA LEU A 125 1.86 14.99 13.00
C LEU A 125 0.42 15.14 12.48
N GLY A 126 -0.57 15.26 13.36
CA GLY A 126 -1.98 15.40 12.97
C GLY A 126 -2.50 14.19 12.18
N LEU A 127 -2.09 12.97 12.53
CA LEU A 127 -2.40 11.78 11.75
C LEU A 127 -3.77 11.20 12.05
N ILE A 128 -4.20 11.25 13.32
CA ILE A 128 -5.49 10.74 13.81
C ILE A 128 -6.06 11.66 14.90
N ASN A 129 -7.17 11.27 15.48
CA ASN A 129 -7.91 12.03 16.51
C ASN A 129 -8.50 13.34 15.98
N PHE A 130 -8.73 13.41 14.69
CA PHE A 130 -9.50 14.46 14.06
C PHE A 130 -10.69 13.86 13.32
N ALA A 131 -11.79 14.62 13.31
CA ALA A 131 -13.01 14.26 12.60
C ALA A 131 -13.48 12.82 12.90
N LYS A 132 -13.25 11.89 11.99
CA LYS A 132 -13.83 10.55 11.98
C LYS A 132 -12.83 9.42 12.24
N ILE A 133 -11.57 9.72 12.51
CA ILE A 133 -10.55 8.72 12.80
C ILE A 133 -10.11 8.85 14.26
N SER A 134 -10.19 7.75 15.02
CA SER A 134 -9.76 7.68 16.41
C SER A 134 -8.91 6.46 16.70
N LEU A 135 -8.05 6.55 17.71
CA LEU A 135 -7.27 5.42 18.21
C LEU A 135 -8.16 4.52 19.07
N GLY A 136 -8.19 3.22 18.73
CA GLY A 136 -8.84 2.20 19.53
C GLY A 136 -7.84 1.42 20.40
N ILE A 137 -7.66 0.12 20.09
CA ILE A 137 -6.68 -0.73 20.76
C ILE A 137 -5.28 -0.18 20.50
N ASN A 138 -4.46 -0.08 21.55
CA ASN A 138 -3.06 0.29 21.46
C ASN A 138 -2.23 -0.61 22.37
N GLN A 139 -1.66 -1.67 21.80
CA GLN A 139 -0.83 -2.61 22.56
C GLN A 139 0.62 -2.13 22.76
N VAL A 140 1.00 -1.00 22.14
CA VAL A 140 2.34 -0.42 22.25
C VAL A 140 2.33 0.93 22.98
N GLU A 141 1.31 1.22 23.76
CA GLU A 141 1.13 2.50 24.45
C GLU A 141 2.32 2.89 25.36
N ASN A 142 2.98 1.90 25.94
CA ASN A 142 4.11 2.09 26.84
C ASN A 142 5.46 2.08 26.14
N TYR A 143 5.51 1.87 24.84
CA TYR A 143 6.74 1.94 24.06
C TYR A 143 7.05 3.40 23.74
N THR A 144 8.33 3.72 23.73
CA THR A 144 8.80 5.06 23.35
C THR A 144 9.90 4.96 22.30
N ARG A 145 9.96 5.94 21.40
CA ARG A 145 10.95 6.03 20.32
C ARG A 145 11.38 7.47 20.12
N ILE A 146 12.58 7.65 19.60
CA ILE A 146 13.04 8.92 19.03
C ILE A 146 12.97 8.77 17.52
N ILE A 147 12.06 9.45 16.88
CA ILE A 147 11.86 9.38 15.44
C ILE A 147 11.99 10.78 14.85
N ASN A 148 12.76 10.90 13.77
CA ASN A 148 12.90 12.10 12.99
C ASN A 148 12.46 11.87 11.56
N TYR A 149 11.85 12.87 10.96
CA TYR A 149 11.45 12.89 9.57
C TYR A 149 12.02 14.14 8.91
N ASP A 150 12.88 13.96 7.91
CA ASP A 150 13.61 15.06 7.27
C ASP A 150 12.82 15.73 6.15
N SER A 151 11.78 15.07 5.63
CA SER A 151 10.99 15.53 4.49
C SER A 151 9.50 15.48 4.77
N GLU A 152 8.73 16.15 3.94
CA GLU A 152 7.27 16.00 3.87
C GLU A 152 6.89 14.64 3.29
N ASP A 153 5.70 14.15 3.61
CA ASP A 153 5.15 12.88 3.12
C ASP A 153 3.63 12.90 3.26
N THR A 154 2.94 11.96 2.65
CA THR A 154 1.50 11.81 2.84
C THR A 154 1.18 11.37 4.27
N LYS A 155 0.00 11.73 4.78
CA LYS A 155 -0.48 11.26 6.09
C LYS A 155 -0.47 9.73 6.19
N LEU A 156 -0.89 9.04 5.12
CA LEU A 156 -0.93 7.58 5.12
C LEU A 156 0.47 6.98 5.24
N ALA A 157 1.42 7.42 4.43
CA ALA A 157 2.79 6.92 4.48
C ALA A 157 3.45 7.22 5.83
N ARG A 158 3.22 8.42 6.36
CA ARG A 158 3.73 8.83 7.65
C ARG A 158 3.14 8.00 8.80
N LEU A 159 1.83 7.72 8.77
CA LEU A 159 1.17 6.87 9.74
C LEU A 159 1.79 5.46 9.75
N ILE A 160 1.93 4.86 8.59
CA ILE A 160 2.55 3.54 8.44
C ILE A 160 3.98 3.55 8.98
N SER A 161 4.76 4.56 8.62
CA SER A 161 6.14 4.72 9.10
C SER A 161 6.23 4.83 10.63
N VAL A 162 5.37 5.64 11.25
CA VAL A 162 5.33 5.75 12.72
C VAL A 162 5.04 4.40 13.35
N ILE A 163 4.01 3.71 12.89
CA ILE A 163 3.60 2.41 13.46
C ILE A 163 4.74 1.38 13.33
N GLN A 164 5.42 1.36 12.20
CA GLN A 164 6.56 0.45 11.99
C GLN A 164 7.74 0.74 12.91
N ASN A 165 8.04 2.00 13.17
CA ASN A 165 9.07 2.38 14.12
C ASN A 165 8.78 1.91 15.55
N PHE A 166 7.53 1.61 15.85
CA PHE A 166 7.11 1.02 17.13
C PHE A 166 7.03 -0.51 17.12
N ASP A 167 7.52 -1.17 16.06
CA ASP A 167 7.43 -2.61 15.88
C ASP A 167 6.00 -3.13 16.05
N ALA A 168 5.07 -2.43 15.41
CA ALA A 168 3.65 -2.69 15.51
C ALA A 168 3.02 -2.97 14.14
N GLU A 169 1.89 -3.59 14.18
CA GLU A 169 0.96 -3.73 13.05
C GLU A 169 -0.39 -3.12 13.40
N PHE A 170 -1.22 -2.92 12.41
CA PHE A 170 -2.46 -2.18 12.60
C PHE A 170 -3.56 -2.66 11.67
N GLU A 171 -4.78 -2.28 12.03
CA GLU A 171 -5.96 -2.38 11.18
C GLU A 171 -6.82 -1.14 11.34
N PHE A 172 -7.59 -0.82 10.30
CA PHE A 172 -8.68 0.15 10.38
C PHE A 172 -10.01 -0.59 10.44
N VAL A 173 -10.87 -0.19 11.38
CA VAL A 173 -12.24 -0.72 11.51
C VAL A 173 -13.22 0.42 11.26
N THR A 174 -13.99 0.31 10.19
CA THR A 174 -15.02 1.27 9.83
C THR A 174 -16.34 0.91 10.52
N LYS A 175 -17.04 1.90 11.04
CA LYS A 175 -18.39 1.77 11.56
C LYS A 175 -19.30 2.77 10.88
N LEU A 176 -20.42 2.26 10.35
CA LEU A 176 -21.47 3.07 9.77
C LEU A 176 -22.63 3.22 10.73
N LYS A 177 -23.32 4.35 10.65
CA LYS A 177 -24.60 4.56 11.33
C LYS A 177 -25.71 3.77 10.61
N ARG A 178 -26.83 3.64 11.28
CA ARG A 178 -28.00 2.93 10.74
C ARG A 178 -28.51 3.52 9.42
N ASP A 179 -28.35 4.81 9.21
CA ASP A 179 -28.72 5.53 7.98
C ASP A 179 -27.68 5.37 6.85
N GLY A 180 -26.58 4.64 7.09
CA GLY A 180 -25.50 4.42 6.16
C GLY A 180 -24.37 5.44 6.20
N THR A 181 -24.54 6.57 6.91
CA THR A 181 -23.49 7.58 7.05
C THR A 181 -22.35 7.08 7.95
N LEU A 182 -21.16 7.64 7.76
CA LEU A 182 -19.99 7.28 8.54
C LEU A 182 -20.15 7.67 10.01
N ASP A 183 -20.03 6.70 10.92
CA ASP A 183 -19.93 6.97 12.35
C ASP A 183 -18.48 7.31 12.71
N ASN A 184 -17.59 6.34 12.60
CA ASN A 184 -16.16 6.58 12.74
C ASN A 184 -15.30 5.48 12.07
N ILE A 185 -14.00 5.76 11.95
CA ILE A 185 -12.97 4.79 11.62
C ILE A 185 -12.05 4.65 12.82
N THR A 186 -11.91 3.43 13.33
CA THR A 186 -11.03 3.13 14.46
C THR A 186 -9.72 2.56 13.94
N LEU A 187 -8.60 3.12 14.39
CA LEU A 187 -7.26 2.56 14.18
C LEU A 187 -6.91 1.72 15.39
N ASN A 188 -6.73 0.41 15.18
CA ASN A 188 -6.23 -0.53 16.20
C ASN A 188 -4.77 -0.84 15.93
N ILE A 189 -3.96 -0.80 16.97
CA ILE A 189 -2.52 -1.05 16.92
C ILE A 189 -2.19 -2.24 17.80
N TYR A 190 -1.52 -3.21 17.21
CA TYR A 190 -1.11 -4.46 17.85
C TYR A 190 0.40 -4.58 17.86
N LYS A 191 0.94 -5.28 18.85
CA LYS A 191 2.32 -5.76 18.78
C LYS A 191 2.49 -6.62 17.54
N LYS A 192 3.61 -6.43 16.84
CA LYS A 192 3.93 -7.19 15.63
C LYS A 192 3.96 -8.69 15.92
N ASN A 193 3.38 -9.49 15.02
CA ASN A 193 3.49 -10.94 15.07
C ASN A 193 4.96 -11.36 15.12
N ASP A 194 5.31 -12.24 16.07
CA ASP A 194 6.68 -12.73 16.30
C ASP A 194 6.88 -14.18 15.85
N GLY A 195 5.85 -14.79 15.26
CA GLY A 195 5.84 -16.21 14.90
C GLY A 195 5.62 -17.16 16.09
N GLY A 196 5.40 -16.62 17.28
CA GLY A 196 5.19 -17.34 18.52
C GLY A 196 3.91 -16.89 19.25
N ASP A 197 4.07 -16.34 20.44
CA ASP A 197 2.94 -16.00 21.32
C ASP A 197 2.22 -14.70 20.94
N VAL A 198 2.88 -13.81 20.21
CA VAL A 198 2.30 -12.55 19.76
C VAL A 198 1.66 -12.72 18.40
N GLN A 199 0.33 -12.62 18.35
CA GLN A 199 -0.43 -12.81 17.10
C GLN A 199 -0.43 -11.57 16.19
N GLY A 200 -0.53 -10.37 16.74
CA GLY A 200 -0.80 -9.17 15.96
C GLY A 200 -2.25 -9.11 15.48
N VAL A 201 -2.47 -8.59 14.27
CA VAL A 201 -3.78 -8.60 13.62
C VAL A 201 -4.23 -10.04 13.31
N GLY A 202 -5.52 -10.31 13.41
CA GLY A 202 -6.10 -11.64 13.16
C GLY A 202 -6.03 -12.55 14.39
N GLN A 203 -6.24 -13.82 14.17
CA GLN A 203 -6.29 -14.86 15.22
C GLN A 203 -5.47 -16.08 14.82
N ASN A 204 -5.00 -16.83 15.82
CA ASN A 204 -4.45 -18.14 15.58
C ASN A 204 -5.60 -19.15 15.38
N ARG A 205 -5.74 -19.62 14.15
CA ARG A 205 -6.83 -20.48 13.71
C ARG A 205 -6.43 -21.95 13.81
N ASN A 206 -6.29 -22.45 15.06
CA ASN A 206 -5.99 -23.86 15.32
C ASN A 206 -7.07 -24.82 14.83
N ASP A 207 -8.27 -24.31 14.57
CA ASP A 207 -9.42 -25.02 13.99
C ASP A 207 -9.29 -25.25 12.48
N VAL A 208 -8.32 -24.59 11.81
CA VAL A 208 -8.15 -24.64 10.35
C VAL A 208 -6.84 -25.32 9.97
N LEU A 209 -6.94 -26.39 9.21
CA LEU A 209 -5.83 -27.01 8.48
C LEU A 209 -6.15 -26.95 6.99
N LEU A 210 -5.30 -26.27 6.23
CA LEU A 210 -5.43 -26.23 4.77
C LEU A 210 -4.70 -27.41 4.17
N SER A 211 -5.44 -28.28 3.47
CA SER A 211 -4.89 -29.50 2.85
C SER A 211 -5.22 -29.53 1.38
N PHE A 212 -4.18 -29.72 0.54
CA PHE A 212 -4.38 -29.92 -0.88
C PHE A 212 -5.24 -31.16 -1.16
N GLY A 213 -6.24 -31.02 -2.01
CA GLY A 213 -7.21 -32.06 -2.34
C GLY A 213 -8.43 -32.13 -1.42
N GLU A 214 -8.46 -31.40 -0.31
CA GLU A 214 -9.62 -31.29 0.59
C GLU A 214 -10.28 -29.91 0.46
N ASN A 215 -9.67 -28.88 1.04
CA ASN A 215 -10.15 -27.51 1.03
C ASN A 215 -9.23 -26.54 0.24
N VAL A 216 -8.21 -27.05 -0.39
CA VAL A 216 -7.27 -26.33 -1.24
C VAL A 216 -7.19 -27.02 -2.60
N THR A 217 -7.36 -26.26 -3.67
CA THR A 217 -7.31 -26.76 -5.06
C THR A 217 -5.98 -26.48 -5.73
N GLY A 218 -5.18 -25.58 -5.19
CA GLY A 218 -3.85 -25.26 -5.71
C GLY A 218 -3.02 -24.51 -4.69
N VAL A 219 -1.70 -24.77 -4.69
CA VAL A 219 -0.71 -24.05 -3.91
C VAL A 219 0.40 -23.62 -4.85
N ASN A 220 0.68 -22.30 -4.88
CA ASN A 220 1.85 -21.76 -5.54
C ASN A 220 2.81 -21.21 -4.48
N ARG A 221 4.04 -21.72 -4.48
CA ARG A 221 5.11 -21.26 -3.59
C ARG A 221 6.07 -20.38 -4.36
N LYS A 222 6.21 -19.13 -3.92
CA LYS A 222 7.18 -18.18 -4.47
C LYS A 222 8.27 -17.91 -3.43
N VAL A 223 9.52 -18.02 -3.85
CA VAL A 223 10.70 -17.74 -3.01
C VAL A 223 11.49 -16.61 -3.65
N GLU A 224 11.66 -15.52 -2.92
CA GLU A 224 12.40 -14.33 -3.35
C GLU A 224 13.64 -14.15 -2.48
N LYS A 225 14.81 -14.27 -3.08
CA LYS A 225 16.10 -14.07 -2.40
C LYS A 225 16.93 -12.90 -2.95
N SER A 226 16.32 -12.08 -3.81
CA SER A 226 17.01 -10.96 -4.49
C SER A 226 17.48 -9.85 -3.53
N GLN A 227 16.94 -9.80 -2.34
CA GLN A 227 17.24 -8.77 -1.35
C GLN A 227 17.96 -9.30 -0.11
N ILE A 228 18.49 -10.53 -0.15
CA ILE A 228 19.17 -11.12 1.01
C ILE A 228 20.45 -10.36 1.31
N PHE A 229 20.57 -9.92 2.55
CA PHE A 229 21.82 -9.55 3.18
C PHE A 229 21.84 -10.13 4.61
N ASN A 230 23.00 -10.51 5.09
CA ASN A 230 23.17 -11.18 6.38
C ASN A 230 24.28 -10.56 7.23
N SER A 231 24.69 -9.37 6.84
CA SER A 231 25.63 -8.54 7.57
C SER A 231 25.24 -7.06 7.38
N LEU A 232 25.04 -6.34 8.46
CA LEU A 232 24.52 -4.98 8.43
C LEU A 232 25.36 -4.04 9.30
N TYR A 233 25.89 -2.98 8.68
CA TYR A 233 26.50 -1.86 9.35
C TYR A 233 25.50 -0.73 9.53
N VAL A 234 25.28 -0.29 10.76
CA VAL A 234 24.38 0.81 11.11
C VAL A 234 25.17 1.96 11.70
N THR A 235 24.93 3.15 11.18
CA THR A 235 25.40 4.41 11.75
C THR A 235 24.20 5.13 12.35
N GLY A 236 24.34 5.62 13.59
CA GLY A 236 23.31 6.41 14.26
C GLY A 236 23.44 7.90 13.99
N LYS A 237 22.61 8.67 14.68
CA LYS A 237 22.56 10.13 14.58
C LYS A 237 23.93 10.75 14.84
N ASP A 238 24.29 11.75 14.03
CA ASP A 238 25.55 12.50 14.13
C ASP A 238 26.81 11.60 14.11
N GLY A 239 26.71 10.45 13.40
CA GLY A 239 27.80 9.50 13.28
C GLY A 239 27.98 8.59 14.50
N LEU A 240 26.96 8.47 15.37
CA LEU A 240 26.99 7.57 16.51
C LEU A 240 27.40 6.16 16.08
N SER A 241 28.43 5.63 16.72
CA SER A 241 28.99 4.30 16.45
C SER A 241 28.65 3.32 17.58
N TRP A 242 28.32 2.11 17.21
CA TRP A 242 28.09 0.99 18.12
C TRP A 242 29.28 0.04 18.26
N LYS A 243 30.45 0.45 17.79
CA LYS A 243 31.63 -0.41 17.66
C LYS A 243 31.98 -1.17 18.96
N ASN A 244 31.82 -0.52 20.10
CA ASN A 244 32.19 -1.11 21.40
C ASN A 244 31.06 -1.90 22.06
N SER A 245 29.89 -1.96 21.45
CA SER A 245 28.71 -2.67 21.98
C SER A 245 28.65 -4.10 21.44
N SER A 246 27.99 -5.01 22.17
CA SER A 246 27.78 -6.38 21.76
C SER A 246 26.38 -6.87 22.12
N TRP A 247 25.81 -7.67 21.23
CA TRP A 247 24.51 -8.32 21.42
C TRP A 247 24.53 -9.71 20.77
N SER A 248 23.71 -10.61 21.30
CA SER A 248 23.53 -11.95 20.77
C SER A 248 22.08 -12.38 20.94
N VAL A 249 21.53 -13.03 19.92
CA VAL A 249 20.19 -13.61 19.91
C VAL A 249 20.31 -15.05 19.46
N THR A 250 19.76 -15.98 20.25
CA THR A 250 19.70 -17.39 19.91
C THR A 250 18.31 -17.79 19.44
N ASN A 251 18.25 -18.76 18.53
CA ASN A 251 16.99 -19.36 18.09
C ASN A 251 16.48 -20.41 19.12
N SER A 252 15.33 -21.02 18.82
CA SER A 252 14.71 -22.05 19.66
C SER A 252 15.56 -23.33 19.82
N GLU A 253 16.52 -23.56 18.93
CA GLU A 253 17.45 -24.70 18.95
C GLU A 253 18.75 -24.39 19.71
N GLY A 254 18.84 -23.18 20.29
CA GLY A 254 20.01 -22.73 21.04
C GLY A 254 21.19 -22.27 20.16
N GLN A 255 20.98 -22.13 18.84
CA GLN A 255 21.99 -21.61 17.93
C GLN A 255 21.97 -20.09 17.92
N GLU A 256 23.16 -19.47 17.86
CA GLU A 256 23.27 -18.02 17.69
C GLU A 256 22.80 -17.61 16.29
N GLU A 257 21.68 -16.92 16.22
CA GLU A 257 21.04 -16.55 14.97
C GLU A 257 21.44 -15.15 14.49
N PHE A 258 21.57 -14.23 15.44
CA PHE A 258 22.00 -12.85 15.16
C PHE A 258 22.97 -12.38 16.24
N TYR A 259 24.00 -11.67 15.83
CA TYR A 259 24.93 -11.08 16.78
C TYR A 259 25.58 -9.80 16.26
N LYS A 260 26.13 -9.03 17.18
CA LYS A 260 27.08 -7.95 16.94
C LYS A 260 28.19 -8.06 18.01
N ARG A 261 29.44 -8.17 17.60
CA ARG A 261 30.59 -8.29 18.49
C ARG A 261 31.19 -6.94 18.84
N ALA A 262 31.67 -6.80 20.07
CA ALA A 262 32.48 -5.63 20.44
C ALA A 262 33.76 -5.58 19.59
N GLY A 263 34.10 -4.39 19.12
CA GLY A 263 35.26 -4.18 18.23
C GLY A 263 34.95 -4.34 16.75
N GLU A 264 33.82 -4.96 16.39
CA GLU A 264 33.37 -5.12 15.02
C GLU A 264 32.31 -4.06 14.64
N SER A 265 32.18 -3.79 13.36
CA SER A 265 31.24 -2.78 12.86
C SER A 265 29.90 -3.36 12.41
N TYR A 266 29.83 -4.64 12.10
CA TYR A 266 28.69 -5.30 11.50
C TYR A 266 27.92 -6.17 12.48
N ALA A 267 26.60 -6.04 12.45
CA ALA A 267 25.68 -7.07 12.97
C ALA A 267 25.56 -8.18 11.93
N LYS A 268 25.54 -9.42 12.35
CA LYS A 268 25.63 -10.59 11.46
C LYS A 268 24.57 -11.63 11.77
N ALA A 269 24.14 -12.35 10.72
CA ALA A 269 23.26 -13.51 10.77
C ALA A 269 24.02 -14.76 10.26
N PRO A 270 24.75 -15.46 11.13
CA PRO A 270 25.67 -16.53 10.70
C PRO A 270 24.97 -17.73 10.09
N LEU A 271 23.79 -18.11 10.57
CA LEU A 271 23.02 -19.23 10.00
C LEU A 271 22.56 -18.91 8.56
N SER A 272 22.14 -17.66 8.32
CA SER A 272 21.82 -17.19 6.98
C SER A 272 23.04 -17.26 6.05
N ALA A 273 24.21 -16.82 6.51
CA ALA A 273 25.42 -16.83 5.69
C ALA A 273 25.87 -18.25 5.32
N GLN A 274 25.62 -19.23 6.19
CA GLN A 274 25.88 -20.64 5.87
C GLN A 274 24.93 -21.18 4.80
N MET A 275 23.65 -20.76 4.83
CA MET A 275 22.64 -21.17 3.84
C MET A 275 22.77 -20.42 2.52
N PHE A 276 23.11 -19.14 2.58
CA PHE A 276 23.19 -18.21 1.44
C PHE A 276 24.54 -17.47 1.43
N PRO A 277 25.66 -18.18 1.25
CA PRO A 277 26.97 -17.56 1.28
C PRO A 277 27.18 -16.62 0.09
N SER A 278 27.91 -15.54 0.32
CA SER A 278 28.43 -14.73 -0.78
C SER A 278 29.47 -15.55 -1.55
N GLN A 279 29.17 -15.94 -2.78
CA GLN A 279 30.08 -16.74 -3.61
C GLN A 279 31.28 -15.92 -4.11
N LEU A 280 31.14 -14.61 -4.20
CA LEU A 280 32.20 -13.71 -4.63
C LEU A 280 33.02 -13.16 -3.45
N GLN A 281 32.74 -13.63 -2.24
CA GLN A 281 33.42 -13.21 -1.02
C GLN A 281 33.43 -11.70 -0.84
N SER A 282 32.33 -11.10 -0.55
CA SER A 282 32.11 -9.67 -0.31
C SER A 282 33.35 -8.78 -0.08
N SER A 283 33.24 -7.50 0.01
CA SER A 283 34.34 -6.56 0.28
C SER A 283 35.11 -6.84 1.58
N THR A 284 34.54 -7.63 2.49
CA THR A 284 35.19 -8.08 3.75
C THR A 284 35.95 -9.40 3.62
N GLY A 285 35.92 -10.06 2.44
CA GLY A 285 36.64 -11.29 2.16
C GLY A 285 36.08 -12.54 2.85
N ASP A 286 34.79 -12.52 3.21
CA ASP A 286 34.09 -13.61 3.87
C ASP A 286 32.78 -13.97 3.14
N ILE A 287 32.01 -14.89 3.72
CA ILE A 287 30.76 -15.40 3.12
C ILE A 287 29.56 -14.49 3.36
N PHE A 288 29.69 -13.40 4.10
CA PHE A 288 28.59 -12.51 4.42
C PHE A 288 28.30 -11.51 3.28
N THR A 289 27.05 -11.25 3.05
CA THR A 289 26.59 -10.16 2.17
C THR A 289 26.32 -8.93 3.01
N ASN A 290 27.10 -7.88 2.78
CA ASN A 290 27.09 -6.66 3.59
C ASN A 290 26.12 -5.62 3.06
N LYS A 291 25.44 -4.93 3.98
CA LYS A 291 24.67 -3.71 3.70
C LYS A 291 25.05 -2.62 4.71
N ASN A 292 25.01 -1.38 4.29
CA ASN A 292 25.26 -0.22 5.13
C ASN A 292 23.99 0.64 5.20
N GLU A 293 23.64 1.06 6.42
CA GLU A 293 22.50 1.92 6.66
C GLU A 293 22.86 3.08 7.59
N SER A 294 22.48 4.28 7.19
CA SER A 294 22.56 5.47 8.02
C SER A 294 21.19 5.73 8.64
N THR A 295 21.15 5.98 9.93
CA THR A 295 19.92 6.18 10.69
C THR A 295 20.01 7.42 11.56
N GLU A 296 18.87 7.89 12.04
CA GLU A 296 18.76 8.99 13.01
C GLU A 296 18.59 8.51 14.46
N TYR A 297 18.90 7.24 14.74
CA TYR A 297 18.80 6.71 16.10
C TYR A 297 19.90 7.32 16.99
N ALA A 298 19.48 7.79 18.15
CA ALA A 298 20.35 8.49 19.10
C ALA A 298 21.01 7.57 20.16
N THR A 299 20.69 6.28 20.17
CA THR A 299 21.25 5.30 21.10
C THR A 299 21.68 4.03 20.38
N VAL A 300 22.72 3.38 20.91
CA VAL A 300 23.22 2.11 20.37
C VAL A 300 22.19 0.98 20.50
N ASN A 301 21.36 1.00 21.55
CA ASN A 301 20.29 0.02 21.72
C ASN A 301 19.21 0.17 20.65
N ALA A 302 18.84 1.38 20.29
CA ALA A 302 17.90 1.63 19.19
C ALA A 302 18.48 1.21 17.83
N MET A 303 19.78 1.46 17.61
CA MET A 303 20.48 0.98 16.41
C MET A 303 20.46 -0.54 16.32
N TRP A 304 20.71 -1.23 17.44
CA TRP A 304 20.61 -2.69 17.49
C TRP A 304 19.20 -3.21 17.22
N GLY A 305 18.17 -2.61 17.83
CA GLY A 305 16.77 -2.96 17.56
C GLY A 305 16.42 -2.84 16.09
N TYR A 306 16.86 -1.77 15.45
CA TYR A 306 16.72 -1.58 14.01
C TYR A 306 17.46 -2.66 13.21
N ALA A 307 18.74 -2.90 13.51
CA ALA A 307 19.54 -3.90 12.80
C ALA A 307 18.95 -5.30 12.93
N LEU A 308 18.50 -5.68 14.12
CA LEU A 308 17.86 -6.96 14.39
C LEU A 308 16.58 -7.12 13.58
N SER A 309 15.74 -6.09 13.52
CA SER A 309 14.53 -6.06 12.69
C SER A 309 14.86 -6.25 11.21
N GLN A 310 15.88 -5.56 10.71
CA GLN A 310 16.33 -5.67 9.32
C GLN A 310 16.90 -7.05 9.00
N LEU A 311 17.73 -7.62 9.86
CA LEU A 311 18.28 -8.96 9.67
C LEU A 311 17.19 -10.04 9.73
N LYS A 312 16.24 -9.94 10.67
CA LYS A 312 15.09 -10.86 10.70
C LYS A 312 14.28 -10.81 9.40
N GLN A 313 14.18 -9.65 8.79
CA GLN A 313 13.41 -9.44 7.58
C GLN A 313 14.14 -9.87 6.31
N TYR A 314 15.45 -9.64 6.22
CA TYR A 314 16.19 -9.75 4.96
C TYR A 314 17.29 -10.83 4.95
N ALA A 315 17.66 -11.40 6.09
CA ALA A 315 18.68 -12.43 6.13
C ALA A 315 18.23 -13.76 5.49
N TYR A 316 16.91 -13.93 5.37
CA TYR A 316 16.31 -15.14 4.78
C TYR A 316 15.43 -14.76 3.57
N PRO A 317 15.23 -15.72 2.64
CA PRO A 317 14.30 -15.50 1.54
C PRO A 317 12.91 -15.14 2.02
N LEU A 318 12.23 -14.26 1.30
CA LEU A 318 10.80 -14.11 1.45
C LEU A 318 10.10 -15.29 0.78
N ILE A 319 9.32 -16.04 1.55
CA ILE A 319 8.52 -17.15 1.03
C ILE A 319 7.05 -16.72 1.10
N THR A 320 6.39 -16.77 -0.04
CA THR A 320 4.97 -16.47 -0.19
C THR A 320 4.25 -17.69 -0.74
N TYR A 321 3.12 -18.03 -0.14
CA TYR A 321 2.22 -19.07 -0.63
C TYR A 321 0.93 -18.44 -1.11
N GLU A 322 0.60 -18.63 -2.38
CA GLU A 322 -0.72 -18.32 -2.92
C GLU A 322 -1.52 -19.62 -2.94
N VAL A 323 -2.68 -19.60 -2.31
CA VAL A 323 -3.53 -20.78 -2.16
C VAL A 323 -4.88 -20.47 -2.77
N THR A 324 -5.31 -21.30 -3.71
CA THR A 324 -6.70 -21.32 -4.19
C THR A 324 -7.51 -22.21 -3.27
N ALA A 325 -8.40 -21.61 -2.51
CA ALA A 325 -9.20 -22.30 -1.49
C ALA A 325 -10.66 -22.47 -1.92
N THR A 326 -11.37 -23.33 -1.21
CA THR A 326 -12.82 -23.44 -1.37
C THR A 326 -13.52 -22.18 -0.82
N SER A 327 -14.69 -21.85 -1.34
CA SER A 327 -15.42 -20.63 -1.01
C SER A 327 -15.82 -20.49 0.46
N ASP A 328 -15.97 -21.59 1.17
CA ASP A 328 -16.28 -21.64 2.60
C ASP A 328 -15.20 -21.09 3.52
N LEU A 329 -13.95 -21.00 3.01
CA LEU A 329 -12.84 -20.37 3.72
C LEU A 329 -12.78 -18.84 3.56
N THR A 330 -13.46 -18.29 2.57
CA THR A 330 -13.39 -16.86 2.23
C THR A 330 -14.73 -16.16 2.30
N VAL A 331 -15.84 -16.88 2.09
CA VAL A 331 -17.20 -16.34 2.14
C VAL A 331 -18.03 -17.26 3.02
N SER A 332 -18.66 -16.73 4.05
CA SER A 332 -19.61 -17.49 4.87
C SER A 332 -20.81 -17.87 4.04
N SER A 333 -20.94 -19.15 3.70
CA SER A 333 -22.02 -19.59 2.83
C SER A 333 -23.21 -20.17 3.56
N THR A 334 -23.20 -20.57 4.80
CA THR A 334 -24.40 -21.11 5.48
C THR A 334 -24.16 -21.70 6.88
N GLY A 335 -23.17 -21.23 7.61
CA GLY A 335 -23.15 -21.48 9.05
C GLY A 335 -22.18 -22.53 9.57
N ASP A 336 -21.55 -23.32 8.72
CA ASP A 336 -20.61 -24.35 9.18
C ASP A 336 -19.13 -24.03 8.87
N GLY A 337 -18.88 -23.04 8.02
CA GLY A 337 -17.53 -22.55 7.72
C GLY A 337 -17.19 -21.33 8.56
N MET A 338 -16.00 -21.27 9.13
CA MET A 338 -15.46 -20.06 9.71
C MET A 338 -14.46 -19.49 8.74
N PRO A 339 -14.84 -18.48 7.91
CA PRO A 339 -13.97 -17.91 6.91
C PRO A 339 -12.72 -17.30 7.57
N LEU A 340 -11.64 -17.28 6.80
CA LEU A 340 -10.38 -16.70 7.23
C LEU A 340 -10.45 -15.18 7.15
N HIS A 341 -9.89 -14.52 8.16
CA HIS A 341 -9.69 -13.09 8.21
C HIS A 341 -8.26 -12.72 7.88
N ILE A 342 -8.07 -11.48 7.45
CA ILE A 342 -6.73 -10.94 7.25
C ILE A 342 -5.92 -11.04 8.54
N GLY A 343 -4.67 -11.48 8.46
CA GLY A 343 -3.80 -11.67 9.60
C GLY A 343 -3.94 -13.00 10.33
N ASP A 344 -4.93 -13.83 10.03
CA ASP A 344 -5.10 -15.14 10.67
C ASP A 344 -3.90 -16.04 10.42
N THR A 345 -3.49 -16.76 11.46
CA THR A 345 -2.45 -17.78 11.38
C THR A 345 -3.11 -19.14 11.23
N VAL A 346 -2.72 -19.89 10.22
CA VAL A 346 -3.24 -21.22 9.88
C VAL A 346 -2.12 -22.20 9.63
N ARG A 347 -2.45 -23.48 9.57
CA ARG A 347 -1.54 -24.56 9.18
C ARG A 347 -1.86 -24.97 7.75
N ILE A 348 -0.80 -25.22 6.96
CA ILE A 348 -0.89 -25.66 5.57
C ILE A 348 -0.16 -26.99 5.43
N GLN A 349 -0.80 -27.96 4.78
CA GLN A 349 -0.24 -29.25 4.45
C GLN A 349 -0.41 -29.53 2.96
N ASP A 350 0.70 -29.84 2.29
CA ASP A 350 0.69 -30.27 0.89
C ASP A 350 1.79 -31.30 0.63
N LYS A 351 1.40 -32.50 0.22
CA LYS A 351 2.30 -33.62 -0.03
C LYS A 351 3.08 -33.51 -1.35
N ASN A 352 2.72 -32.55 -2.20
CA ASN A 352 3.33 -32.37 -3.51
C ASN A 352 4.65 -31.57 -3.46
N PHE A 353 5.07 -31.12 -2.29
CA PHE A 353 6.31 -30.36 -2.11
C PHE A 353 7.39 -31.23 -1.48
N ILE A 354 8.62 -31.02 -1.91
CA ILE A 354 9.83 -31.57 -1.29
C ILE A 354 10.70 -30.38 -0.93
N ASP A 355 11.16 -30.32 0.33
CA ASP A 355 12.03 -29.24 0.77
C ASP A 355 13.48 -29.42 0.29
N SER A 356 14.33 -28.42 0.53
CA SER A 356 15.75 -28.45 0.14
C SER A 356 16.57 -29.54 0.86
N ASP A 357 16.06 -30.07 1.97
CA ASP A 357 16.68 -31.15 2.75
C ASP A 357 16.14 -32.53 2.36
N GLY A 358 15.23 -32.58 1.37
CA GLY A 358 14.67 -33.80 0.83
C GLY A 358 13.47 -34.35 1.57
N ASN A 359 12.90 -33.60 2.53
CA ASN A 359 11.67 -34.00 3.21
C ASN A 359 10.47 -33.85 2.28
N VAL A 360 9.64 -34.88 2.25
CA VAL A 360 8.44 -34.90 1.43
C VAL A 360 7.27 -34.26 2.19
N GLY A 361 6.59 -33.37 1.49
CA GLY A 361 5.42 -32.67 2.00
C GLY A 361 5.74 -31.30 2.58
N LEU A 362 4.77 -30.40 2.42
CA LEU A 362 4.76 -29.09 3.04
C LEU A 362 3.87 -29.18 4.26
N PHE A 363 4.40 -28.87 5.43
CA PHE A 363 3.63 -28.65 6.65
C PHE A 363 4.18 -27.43 7.36
N LEU A 364 3.43 -26.34 7.37
CA LEU A 364 3.88 -25.08 7.93
C LEU A 364 2.73 -24.31 8.60
N SER A 365 3.12 -23.41 9.47
CA SER A 365 2.25 -22.35 9.96
C SER A 365 2.49 -21.11 9.11
N ALA A 366 1.44 -20.54 8.60
CA ALA A 366 1.50 -19.36 7.74
C ALA A 366 0.40 -18.38 8.11
N ARG A 367 0.60 -17.14 7.75
CA ARG A 367 -0.31 -16.05 8.08
C ARG A 367 -0.96 -15.47 6.83
N VAL A 368 -2.26 -15.22 6.90
CA VAL A 368 -3.02 -14.60 5.80
C VAL A 368 -2.55 -13.16 5.61
N SER A 369 -1.84 -12.89 4.53
CA SER A 369 -1.34 -11.56 4.19
C SER A 369 -2.24 -10.80 3.22
N GLU A 370 -2.92 -11.51 2.32
CA GLU A 370 -3.88 -10.95 1.38
C GLU A 370 -5.06 -11.89 1.18
N LEU A 371 -6.23 -11.31 0.93
CA LEU A 371 -7.45 -12.03 0.55
C LEU A 371 -8.03 -11.37 -0.70
N GLU A 372 -8.31 -12.16 -1.72
CA GLU A 372 -9.06 -11.75 -2.90
C GLU A 372 -10.38 -12.53 -2.94
N ILE A 373 -11.48 -11.81 -2.85
CA ILE A 373 -12.81 -12.37 -2.70
C ILE A 373 -13.70 -11.81 -3.78
N SER A 374 -14.33 -12.72 -4.56
CA SER A 374 -15.42 -12.38 -5.45
C SER A 374 -16.72 -12.95 -4.88
N PHE A 375 -17.72 -12.11 -4.71
CA PHE A 375 -19.05 -12.53 -4.23
C PHE A 375 -19.88 -13.18 -5.34
N THR A 376 -19.62 -12.81 -6.61
CA THR A 376 -20.32 -13.35 -7.78
C THR A 376 -19.65 -14.59 -8.36
N ASN A 377 -18.34 -14.76 -8.12
CA ASN A 377 -17.59 -15.95 -8.53
C ASN A 377 -16.66 -16.45 -7.42
N PRO A 378 -17.20 -17.05 -6.35
CA PRO A 378 -16.41 -17.49 -5.20
C PRO A 378 -15.32 -18.52 -5.52
N THR A 379 -15.42 -19.22 -6.66
CA THR A 379 -14.38 -20.19 -7.09
C THR A 379 -13.09 -19.52 -7.51
N SER A 380 -13.08 -18.21 -7.77
CA SER A 380 -11.90 -17.42 -8.08
C SER A 380 -11.21 -16.86 -6.85
N ASN A 381 -11.74 -17.09 -5.64
CA ASN A 381 -11.18 -16.56 -4.40
C ASN A 381 -9.77 -17.09 -4.17
N LYS A 382 -8.90 -16.20 -3.71
CA LYS A 382 -7.49 -16.49 -3.41
C LYS A 382 -7.13 -16.06 -2.02
N ILE A 383 -6.26 -16.83 -1.37
CA ILE A 383 -5.65 -16.50 -0.08
C ILE A 383 -4.15 -16.51 -0.28
N THR A 384 -3.50 -15.40 0.07
CA THR A 384 -2.04 -15.30 0.06
C THR A 384 -1.51 -15.39 1.47
N PHE A 385 -0.56 -16.29 1.69
CA PHE A 385 0.12 -16.51 2.95
C PHE A 385 1.58 -16.12 2.84
N SER A 386 2.14 -15.58 3.93
CA SER A 386 3.56 -15.34 4.03
C SER A 386 4.10 -15.88 5.34
N ASN A 387 5.31 -16.43 5.29
CA ASN A 387 6.02 -16.87 6.51
C ASN A 387 6.57 -15.69 7.30
N TYR A 388 6.85 -14.61 6.60
CA TYR A 388 7.39 -13.39 7.18
C TYR A 388 6.49 -12.24 6.81
N ILE A 389 6.01 -11.54 7.82
CA ILE A 389 5.27 -10.32 7.58
C ILE A 389 6.27 -9.22 7.38
N LYS A 390 6.48 -8.86 6.12
CA LYS A 390 7.08 -7.59 5.80
C LYS A 390 6.04 -6.50 6.04
N LEU A 391 5.97 -5.99 7.24
CA LEU A 391 5.42 -4.69 7.48
C LEU A 391 6.49 -3.67 7.07
N LYS A 392 6.57 -3.38 5.79
CA LYS A 392 7.33 -2.24 5.29
C LYS A 392 6.46 -0.99 5.30
N SER A 393 7.11 0.17 5.43
CA SER A 393 6.51 1.45 5.02
C SER A 393 6.18 1.48 3.52
N GLU A 394 6.69 0.52 2.78
CA GLU A 394 6.32 0.30 1.40
C GLU A 394 4.96 -0.41 1.37
N VAL A 395 4.02 0.25 0.79
CA VAL A 395 2.76 -0.30 0.30
C VAL A 395 3.10 -1.48 -0.61
N SER A 396 2.32 -2.57 -0.61
CA SER A 396 2.57 -3.70 -1.52
C SER A 396 2.66 -3.18 -2.96
N ASP A 397 3.48 -3.82 -3.79
CA ASP A 397 3.70 -3.37 -5.17
C ASP A 397 2.36 -3.25 -5.93
N ASP A 398 1.44 -4.19 -5.71
CA ASP A 398 0.12 -4.16 -6.32
C ASP A 398 -0.73 -2.98 -5.82
N LEU A 399 -0.78 -2.74 -4.52
CA LEU A 399 -1.49 -1.61 -3.95
C LEU A 399 -0.81 -0.28 -4.32
N THR A 400 0.54 -0.25 -4.37
CA THR A 400 1.29 0.92 -4.83
C THR A 400 0.98 1.23 -6.29
N ALA A 401 1.01 0.22 -7.16
CA ALA A 401 0.67 0.37 -8.58
C ALA A 401 -0.76 0.89 -8.72
N ARG A 402 -1.69 0.33 -7.96
CA ARG A 402 -3.09 0.74 -7.98
C ARG A 402 -3.30 2.16 -7.44
N MET A 403 -2.65 2.51 -6.34
CA MET A 403 -2.67 3.88 -5.82
C MET A 403 -2.06 4.86 -6.85
N GLN A 404 -0.98 4.46 -7.52
CA GLN A 404 -0.36 5.28 -8.56
C GLN A 404 -1.27 5.45 -9.77
N GLU A 405 -1.96 4.41 -10.22
CA GLU A 405 -2.99 4.51 -11.26
C GLU A 405 -4.06 5.52 -10.89
N ILE A 406 -4.54 5.48 -9.65
CA ILE A 406 -5.56 6.39 -9.14
C ILE A 406 -5.05 7.82 -9.07
N ILE A 407 -3.83 8.02 -8.55
CA ILE A 407 -3.18 9.32 -8.49
C ILE A 407 -3.02 9.87 -9.91
N ASN A 408 -2.53 9.05 -10.84
CA ASN A 408 -2.32 9.44 -12.23
C ASN A 408 -3.65 9.80 -12.92
N ALA A 409 -4.71 9.02 -12.68
CA ALA A 409 -6.04 9.29 -13.24
C ALA A 409 -6.66 10.58 -12.70
N ASN A 410 -6.35 10.98 -11.48
CA ASN A 410 -6.91 12.16 -10.81
C ASN A 410 -5.98 13.37 -10.82
N THR A 411 -4.72 13.23 -11.23
CA THR A 411 -3.81 14.35 -11.35
C THR A 411 -4.05 15.06 -12.68
N PRO A 412 -4.51 16.31 -12.68
CA PRO A 412 -4.73 17.04 -13.92
C PRO A 412 -3.39 17.37 -14.58
N TYR A 413 -3.35 17.28 -15.89
CA TYR A 413 -2.26 17.85 -16.65
C TYR A 413 -2.30 19.37 -16.52
N HIS A 414 -1.15 19.94 -16.24
CA HIS A 414 -0.99 21.39 -16.09
C HIS A 414 -0.19 21.95 -17.26
N PRO A 415 -0.81 22.71 -18.18
CA PRO A 415 -0.09 23.38 -19.25
C PRO A 415 0.58 24.66 -18.71
N ASP A 416 1.78 24.92 -19.17
CA ASP A 416 2.52 26.15 -18.88
C ASP A 416 3.21 26.69 -20.13
N ILE A 417 3.36 28.01 -20.20
CA ILE A 417 4.08 28.70 -21.28
C ILE A 417 5.22 29.48 -20.69
N THR A 418 6.43 29.10 -21.06
CA THR A 418 7.64 29.87 -20.73
C THR A 418 7.97 30.87 -21.81
N SER A 419 8.67 31.95 -21.45
CA SER A 419 9.16 32.92 -22.40
C SER A 419 10.61 33.30 -22.08
N THR A 420 11.45 33.42 -23.09
CA THR A 420 12.87 33.76 -22.92
C THR A 420 13.10 35.25 -22.61
N ASN A 421 12.29 36.13 -23.20
CA ASN A 421 12.45 37.57 -23.04
C ASN A 421 11.19 38.27 -22.54
N GLY A 422 10.33 37.52 -21.82
CA GLY A 422 9.06 38.04 -21.34
C GLY A 422 7.97 38.16 -22.41
N LEU A 423 6.86 38.78 -22.05
CA LEU A 423 5.65 38.87 -22.86
C LEU A 423 5.37 40.30 -23.32
N GLN A 424 6.33 41.20 -23.23
CA GLN A 424 6.20 42.61 -23.66
C GLN A 424 7.39 43.02 -24.50
N PHE A 425 7.11 43.62 -25.63
CA PHE A 425 8.12 44.25 -26.47
C PHE A 425 8.18 45.76 -26.20
N LYS A 426 9.37 46.28 -26.00
CA LYS A 426 9.58 47.72 -25.89
C LYS A 426 9.95 48.32 -27.26
N ASN A 427 9.31 49.42 -27.63
CA ASN A 427 9.52 50.11 -28.89
C ASN A 427 9.28 49.26 -30.15
N GLY A 428 8.45 48.22 -30.07
CA GLY A 428 8.11 47.40 -31.23
C GLY A 428 9.29 46.59 -31.79
N THR A 429 10.31 46.30 -31.00
CA THR A 429 11.49 45.56 -31.47
C THR A 429 11.83 44.40 -30.50
N GLY A 430 12.49 43.40 -31.06
CA GLY A 430 12.99 42.25 -30.33
C GLY A 430 12.19 40.97 -30.61
N THR A 431 12.68 39.91 -30.04
CA THR A 431 12.08 38.57 -30.14
C THR A 431 11.96 37.92 -28.77
N THR A 432 10.97 37.04 -28.62
CA THR A 432 10.87 36.12 -27.48
C THR A 432 10.59 34.73 -28.02
N THR A 433 11.15 33.71 -27.35
CA THR A 433 10.79 32.31 -27.62
C THR A 433 9.79 31.85 -26.60
N LEU A 434 8.64 31.40 -27.04
CA LEU A 434 7.63 30.78 -26.20
C LEU A 434 7.86 29.27 -26.21
N GLY A 435 7.88 28.65 -25.04
CA GLY A 435 7.98 27.20 -24.87
C GLY A 435 6.70 26.64 -24.27
N ALA A 436 6.18 25.59 -24.90
CA ALA A 436 5.04 24.84 -24.37
C ALA A 436 5.53 23.73 -23.46
N HIS A 437 4.97 23.66 -22.26
CA HIS A 437 5.29 22.65 -21.26
C HIS A 437 4.00 22.06 -20.71
N ILE A 438 4.00 20.75 -20.49
CA ILE A 438 2.90 20.04 -19.86
C ILE A 438 3.48 19.32 -18.63
N TYR A 439 2.91 19.61 -17.48
CA TYR A 439 3.30 18.98 -16.23
C TYR A 439 2.25 18.00 -15.77
N PHE A 440 2.71 16.92 -15.15
CA PHE A 440 1.91 15.97 -14.43
C PHE A 440 2.36 16.03 -12.95
N GLY A 441 1.59 16.72 -12.12
CA GLY A 441 2.08 17.15 -10.81
C GLY A 441 3.24 18.15 -10.96
N SER A 442 4.38 17.84 -10.36
CA SER A 442 5.63 18.63 -10.46
C SER A 442 6.52 18.23 -11.65
N ASP A 443 6.22 17.11 -12.31
CA ASP A 443 7.09 16.52 -13.31
C ASP A 443 6.69 16.95 -14.71
N GLU A 444 7.66 17.46 -15.47
CA GLU A 444 7.43 17.80 -16.87
C GLU A 444 7.23 16.52 -17.70
N LYS A 445 6.12 16.46 -18.43
CA LYS A 445 5.81 15.36 -19.31
C LYS A 445 6.61 15.48 -20.59
N GLU A 446 7.52 14.55 -20.83
CA GLU A 446 8.18 14.45 -22.15
C GLU A 446 7.15 14.13 -23.23
N THR A 447 7.05 15.02 -24.20
CA THR A 447 6.12 14.90 -25.32
C THR A 447 6.88 15.23 -26.61
N PRO A 448 6.70 14.46 -27.71
CA PRO A 448 7.36 14.80 -28.97
C PRO A 448 7.05 16.23 -29.39
N ALA A 449 8.06 16.95 -29.85
CA ALA A 449 7.96 18.38 -30.17
C ALA A 449 6.88 18.68 -31.26
N ASP A 450 6.65 17.75 -32.14
CA ASP A 450 5.64 17.85 -33.21
C ASP A 450 4.21 17.59 -32.75
N SER A 451 4.05 17.14 -31.49
CA SER A 451 2.73 16.95 -30.87
C SER A 451 2.09 18.24 -30.39
N TYR A 452 2.88 19.32 -30.28
CA TYR A 452 2.37 20.63 -29.88
C TYR A 452 1.88 21.43 -31.10
N SER A 453 0.74 22.05 -30.97
CA SER A 453 0.18 22.94 -31.99
C SER A 453 -0.04 24.32 -31.40
N TRP A 454 0.68 25.32 -31.91
CA TRP A 454 0.54 26.71 -31.48
C TRP A 454 -0.46 27.47 -32.33
N THR A 455 -1.24 28.29 -31.65
CA THR A 455 -2.14 29.25 -32.33
C THR A 455 -1.76 30.67 -31.95
N LYS A 456 -1.94 31.58 -32.92
CA LYS A 456 -1.92 33.03 -32.74
C LYS A 456 -3.32 33.56 -33.03
N ASP A 457 -3.95 34.17 -32.06
CA ASP A 457 -5.32 34.71 -32.18
C ASP A 457 -6.30 33.68 -32.76
N GLY A 458 -6.15 32.41 -32.33
CA GLY A 458 -6.98 31.28 -32.74
C GLY A 458 -6.57 30.59 -34.05
N THR A 459 -5.58 31.12 -34.79
CA THR A 459 -5.10 30.51 -36.05
C THR A 459 -3.80 29.72 -35.79
N ILE A 460 -3.72 28.48 -36.29
CA ILE A 460 -2.53 27.63 -36.14
C ILE A 460 -1.34 28.30 -36.88
N VAL A 461 -0.23 28.46 -36.18
CA VAL A 461 1.00 29.07 -36.68
C VAL A 461 2.20 28.16 -36.71
N ALA A 462 2.22 27.12 -35.87
CA ALA A 462 3.32 26.15 -35.79
C ALA A 462 2.91 24.84 -35.14
N ASN A 463 3.58 23.76 -35.53
CA ASN A 463 3.53 22.47 -34.84
C ASN A 463 4.95 22.18 -34.29
N ALA A 464 5.24 22.70 -33.13
CA ALA A 464 6.53 22.58 -32.48
C ALA A 464 6.38 22.86 -30.99
N GLN A 465 7.31 22.41 -30.19
CA GLN A 465 7.30 22.71 -28.75
C GLN A 465 7.60 24.18 -28.46
N THR A 466 8.40 24.82 -29.30
CA THR A 466 8.75 26.23 -29.14
C THR A 466 8.43 27.02 -30.40
N ILE A 467 8.10 28.30 -30.22
CA ILE A 467 7.96 29.25 -31.33
C ILE A 467 8.70 30.53 -31.00
N ILE A 468 9.23 31.20 -32.06
CA ILE A 468 9.83 32.52 -31.93
C ILE A 468 8.78 33.56 -32.33
N VAL A 469 8.53 34.48 -31.43
CA VAL A 469 7.64 35.61 -31.68
C VAL A 469 8.51 36.86 -31.85
N ASP A 470 8.40 37.50 -33.03
CA ASP A 470 9.05 38.75 -33.34
C ASP A 470 8.08 39.91 -33.14
N ALA A 471 8.56 40.99 -32.57
CA ALA A 471 7.77 42.20 -32.31
C ALA A 471 7.09 42.76 -33.57
N SER A 472 7.72 42.65 -34.76
CA SER A 472 7.15 43.07 -36.02
C SER A 472 5.87 42.32 -36.42
N GLY A 473 5.68 41.12 -35.86
CA GLY A 473 4.47 40.31 -36.08
C GLY A 473 3.33 40.62 -35.09
N VAL A 474 3.50 41.59 -34.17
CA VAL A 474 2.51 41.96 -33.15
C VAL A 474 2.23 43.45 -33.23
N THR A 475 1.04 43.85 -33.70
CA THR A 475 0.72 45.27 -33.89
C THR A 475 0.40 45.99 -32.57
N ASP A 476 -0.42 45.40 -31.72
CA ASP A 476 -0.76 45.91 -30.39
C ASP A 476 -0.62 44.79 -29.38
N LYS A 477 -1.40 43.75 -29.54
CA LYS A 477 -1.31 42.51 -28.77
C LYS A 477 -1.62 41.31 -29.66
N ALA A 478 -1.08 40.16 -29.29
CA ALA A 478 -1.46 38.88 -29.86
C ALA A 478 -1.60 37.84 -28.74
N VAL A 479 -2.55 36.95 -28.88
CA VAL A 479 -2.77 35.85 -27.95
C VAL A 479 -2.22 34.58 -28.54
N TYR A 480 -1.20 34.02 -27.87
CA TYR A 480 -0.65 32.73 -28.24
C TYR A 480 -1.17 31.68 -27.27
N SER A 481 -1.59 30.56 -27.79
CA SER A 481 -1.96 29.38 -27.01
C SER A 481 -1.42 28.13 -27.70
N PHE A 482 -1.30 27.06 -26.94
CA PHE A 482 -0.93 25.77 -27.50
C PHE A 482 -1.92 24.68 -27.09
N LYS A 483 -1.91 23.61 -27.88
CA LYS A 483 -2.72 22.42 -27.66
C LYS A 483 -1.83 21.19 -27.80
#